data_e5d7fa6c15abd93a5620de9a024cb2ac
#
_entry.id   e5d7fa6c15abd93a5620de9a024cb2ac
#
_cell.length_a   1.000
_cell.length_b   1.000
_cell.length_c   1.000
_cell.angle_alpha   90.00
_cell.angle_beta   90.00
_cell.angle_gamma   90.00
#
_symmetry.space_group_name_H-M   'P 1'
#
loop_
_entity.id
_entity.type
_entity.pdbx_description
1 polymer ?
#
loop_
_entity_poly.entity_id
_entity_poly.type
_entity_poly.pdbx_seq_one_letter_code
_entity_poly.pdbx_strand_id
1 'polypeptide(L)'
;MRQKRVLSVLLILLFLVSQAKGQDYKYLESTGAASGISLSAGIENPVSVKVIYDNYVKVEGMKEDWGYSIYIEGLDKEILFDTGTKPEVFESNFKKLGIDADKIDFLILSHEHGDHTGGIPAFVKMRKGIPVIIPQSFSEKFKKEMSGSGLVPLLVSKPAMICNNLWTSGEFEYQIPEQTLVLNTKKGLVVMTGCSHPGIIEMLKKIRTDFNRNIYMVFGGFHLMQKSDKEMDTIITEMKALGVVKCGATHCTGDRQIKMFREAFGDNYFELGVGNTLVIH
;
A
#
# COMPACT_ATOMS: atom_id res chain seq x y z
N MET A 1 -6.28 -3.13 47.69
CA MET A 1 -6.72 -2.88 46.29
C MET A 1 -5.82 -1.83 45.69
N ARG A 2 -4.85 -2.24 44.86
CA ARG A 2 -3.93 -1.33 44.16
C ARG A 2 -4.40 -1.21 42.71
N GLN A 3 -4.91 -0.03 42.33
CA GLN A 3 -5.21 0.32 40.95
C GLN A 3 -3.90 0.41 40.14
N LYS A 4 -3.72 -0.47 39.18
CA LYS A 4 -2.68 -0.34 38.13
C LYS A 4 -3.15 0.74 37.13
N ARG A 5 -2.49 1.89 37.16
CA ARG A 5 -2.60 2.91 36.11
C ARG A 5 -1.97 2.36 34.86
N VAL A 6 -2.77 2.12 33.82
CA VAL A 6 -2.31 1.87 32.45
C VAL A 6 -1.82 3.21 31.92
N LEU A 7 -0.53 3.33 31.71
CA LEU A 7 0.10 4.49 31.09
C LEU A 7 -0.14 4.35 29.58
N SER A 8 -1.13 5.07 29.05
CA SER A 8 -1.28 5.24 27.59
C SER A 8 -0.09 6.06 27.09
N VAL A 9 0.83 5.40 26.41
CA VAL A 9 1.91 6.08 25.68
C VAL A 9 1.27 6.75 24.48
N LEU A 10 0.99 8.04 24.60
CA LEU A 10 0.60 8.90 23.50
C LEU A 10 1.84 9.07 22.60
N LEU A 11 1.89 8.32 21.47
CA LEU A 11 2.93 8.50 20.48
C LEU A 11 2.69 9.84 19.78
N ILE A 12 3.34 10.90 20.30
CA ILE A 12 3.39 12.20 19.64
C ILE A 12 4.32 12.04 18.45
N LEU A 13 3.77 12.02 17.23
CA LEU A 13 4.56 12.14 16.00
C LEU A 13 5.29 13.51 16.04
N LEU A 14 6.55 13.49 16.41
CA LEU A 14 7.44 14.65 16.30
C LEU A 14 7.83 14.84 14.83
N PHE A 15 7.37 15.93 14.24
CA PHE A 15 7.75 16.33 12.89
C PHE A 15 8.98 17.25 12.96
N LEU A 16 10.13 16.76 12.47
CA LEU A 16 11.28 17.62 12.23
C LEU A 16 11.14 18.32 10.87
N VAL A 17 11.20 19.64 10.87
CA VAL A 17 11.22 20.48 9.66
C VAL A 17 12.66 20.65 9.22
N SER A 18 13.03 20.06 8.08
CA SER A 18 14.29 20.36 7.41
C SER A 18 14.10 21.51 6.43
N GLN A 19 14.77 22.62 6.65
CA GLN A 19 14.71 23.79 5.77
C GLN A 19 15.59 23.58 4.52
N ALA A 20 14.94 23.26 3.39
CA ALA A 20 15.51 23.43 2.06
C ALA A 20 14.72 24.53 1.33
N LYS A 21 15.43 25.43 0.63
CA LYS A 21 14.86 26.61 -0.03
C LYS A 21 13.74 26.25 -1.01
N GLY A 22 12.49 26.62 -0.69
CA GLY A 22 11.33 26.58 -1.57
C GLY A 22 10.31 25.49 -1.19
N GLN A 23 9.27 25.81 -0.48
CA GLN A 23 8.20 25.01 0.11
C GLN A 23 8.66 23.92 1.11
N ASP A 24 8.37 24.14 2.39
CA ASP A 24 8.69 23.22 3.49
C ASP A 24 7.68 22.06 3.52
N TYR A 25 7.97 20.96 2.82
CA TYR A 25 7.23 19.70 3.02
C TYR A 25 7.73 19.00 4.28
N LYS A 26 6.81 18.38 5.02
CA LYS A 26 7.14 17.53 6.15
C LYS A 26 7.55 16.14 5.64
N TYR A 27 8.47 15.52 6.34
CA TYR A 27 8.90 14.14 6.09
C TYR A 27 8.33 13.21 7.14
N LEU A 28 7.91 12.02 6.71
CA LEU A 28 7.62 10.93 7.62
C LEU A 28 8.94 10.41 8.19
N GLU A 29 9.07 10.40 9.51
CA GLU A 29 10.32 9.99 10.15
C GLU A 29 10.62 8.51 9.89
N SER A 30 11.82 8.24 9.39
CA SER A 30 12.31 6.88 9.23
C SER A 30 12.45 6.19 10.60
N THR A 31 11.86 5.02 10.73
CA THR A 31 11.99 4.17 11.93
C THR A 31 13.13 3.16 11.83
N GLY A 32 13.87 3.16 10.70
CA GLY A 32 15.02 2.29 10.48
C GLY A 32 16.31 2.90 11.02
N ALA A 33 16.82 2.39 12.14
CA ALA A 33 18.23 2.58 12.49
C ALA A 33 19.11 1.75 11.54
N ALA A 34 20.41 2.05 11.50
CA ALA A 34 21.38 1.25 10.74
C ALA A 34 21.42 -0.26 11.12
N SER A 35 20.76 -0.63 12.21
CA SER A 35 20.61 -2.00 12.74
C SER A 35 19.36 -2.75 12.29
N GLY A 36 18.54 -2.15 11.39
CA GLY A 36 17.28 -2.74 10.94
C GLY A 36 16.03 -2.22 11.72
N ILE A 37 14.86 -2.56 11.19
CA ILE A 37 13.57 -2.18 11.78
C ILE A 37 13.24 -3.16 12.92
N SER A 38 12.96 -2.63 14.11
CA SER A 38 12.49 -3.44 15.23
C SER A 38 10.98 -3.68 15.10
N LEU A 39 10.61 -4.94 14.86
CA LEU A 39 9.21 -5.34 14.73
C LEU A 39 8.65 -5.86 16.06
N SER A 40 7.35 -5.58 16.29
CA SER A 40 6.56 -6.24 17.34
C SER A 40 6.25 -7.71 17.00
N ALA A 41 5.47 -8.37 17.85
CA ALA A 41 4.99 -9.74 17.58
C ALA A 41 4.06 -9.87 16.36
N GLY A 42 3.58 -8.76 15.84
CA GLY A 42 2.63 -8.67 14.73
C GLY A 42 1.22 -8.27 15.18
N ILE A 43 0.30 -8.15 14.23
CA ILE A 43 -1.10 -7.80 14.51
C ILE A 43 -1.74 -8.82 15.46
N GLU A 44 -2.56 -8.33 16.39
CA GLU A 44 -3.33 -9.16 17.33
C GLU A 44 -4.73 -9.45 16.81
N ASN A 45 -5.36 -8.46 16.21
CA ASN A 45 -6.70 -8.54 15.62
C ASN A 45 -6.63 -8.66 14.10
N PRO A 46 -7.65 -9.24 13.46
CA PRO A 46 -7.72 -9.32 12.00
C PRO A 46 -7.76 -7.92 11.37
N VAL A 47 -7.06 -7.77 10.25
CA VAL A 47 -7.05 -6.57 9.41
C VAL A 47 -7.85 -6.88 8.15
N SER A 48 -8.78 -6.01 7.81
CA SER A 48 -9.62 -6.12 6.62
C SER A 48 -9.10 -5.21 5.51
N VAL A 49 -8.99 -5.75 4.30
CA VAL A 49 -8.61 -5.02 3.10
C VAL A 49 -9.73 -5.12 2.08
N LYS A 50 -10.38 -3.98 1.77
CA LYS A 50 -11.45 -3.89 0.76
C LYS A 50 -10.88 -3.34 -0.56
N VAL A 51 -11.14 -4.02 -1.67
CA VAL A 51 -10.73 -3.54 -3.00
C VAL A 51 -11.78 -2.58 -3.53
N ILE A 52 -11.40 -1.29 -3.66
CA ILE A 52 -12.28 -0.22 -4.16
C ILE A 52 -12.20 -0.12 -5.68
N TYR A 53 -11.00 -0.28 -6.23
CA TYR A 53 -10.72 -0.09 -7.65
C TYR A 53 -9.75 -1.16 -8.14
N ASP A 54 -10.10 -1.80 -9.25
CA ASP A 54 -9.28 -2.83 -9.91
C ASP A 54 -9.80 -3.03 -11.34
N ASN A 55 -9.01 -3.66 -12.19
CA ASN A 55 -9.39 -4.03 -13.56
C ASN A 55 -10.41 -5.17 -13.59
N TYR A 56 -10.65 -5.81 -12.47
CA TYR A 56 -11.52 -6.99 -12.33
C TYR A 56 -12.61 -6.73 -11.30
N VAL A 57 -13.87 -7.03 -11.63
CA VAL A 57 -14.98 -6.98 -10.70
C VAL A 57 -15.25 -8.36 -10.10
N LYS A 58 -15.51 -8.42 -8.80
CA LYS A 58 -15.83 -9.68 -8.08
C LYS A 58 -17.20 -9.65 -7.41
N VAL A 59 -17.77 -8.47 -7.23
CA VAL A 59 -19.09 -8.31 -6.62
C VAL A 59 -20.01 -7.60 -7.59
N GLU A 60 -21.18 -8.19 -7.83
CA GLU A 60 -22.19 -7.65 -8.74
C GLU A 60 -22.56 -6.20 -8.37
N GLY A 61 -22.76 -5.38 -9.39
CA GLY A 61 -23.11 -3.98 -9.24
C GLY A 61 -21.95 -3.04 -8.95
N MET A 62 -20.73 -3.55 -8.72
CA MET A 62 -19.51 -2.74 -8.68
C MET A 62 -19.04 -2.39 -10.10
N LYS A 63 -18.12 -1.42 -10.21
CA LYS A 63 -17.57 -0.97 -11.49
C LYS A 63 -16.08 -1.27 -11.53
N GLU A 64 -15.65 -1.95 -12.60
CA GLU A 64 -14.23 -2.12 -12.92
C GLU A 64 -13.77 -1.01 -13.86
N ASP A 65 -12.49 -0.69 -13.81
CA ASP A 65 -11.77 0.12 -14.77
C ASP A 65 -10.26 -0.06 -14.52
N TRP A 66 -9.43 0.35 -15.46
CA TRP A 66 -7.98 0.29 -15.30
C TRP A 66 -7.53 1.17 -14.13
N GLY A 67 -6.89 0.58 -13.12
CA GLY A 67 -6.38 1.27 -11.92
C GLY A 67 -6.45 0.42 -10.67
N TYR A 68 -5.97 0.96 -9.55
CA TYR A 68 -5.92 0.25 -8.28
C TYR A 68 -6.24 1.14 -7.10
N SER A 69 -7.00 0.63 -6.14
CA SER A 69 -7.23 1.25 -4.84
C SER A 69 -7.75 0.24 -3.84
N ILE A 70 -7.21 0.28 -2.62
CA ILE A 70 -7.68 -0.52 -1.49
C ILE A 70 -7.89 0.35 -0.24
N TYR A 71 -8.82 -0.08 0.59
CA TYR A 71 -9.06 0.47 1.92
C TYR A 71 -8.72 -0.56 2.97
N ILE A 72 -8.01 -0.13 4.03
CA ILE A 72 -7.50 -0.99 5.10
C ILE A 72 -8.09 -0.52 6.42
N GLU A 73 -8.79 -1.42 7.11
CA GLU A 73 -9.40 -1.21 8.43
C GLU A 73 -9.02 -2.33 9.40
N GLY A 74 -9.18 -2.07 10.71
CA GLY A 74 -8.84 -3.03 11.77
C GLY A 74 -7.48 -2.79 12.42
N LEU A 75 -6.74 -1.78 11.96
CA LEU A 75 -5.57 -1.22 12.64
C LEU A 75 -5.99 -0.08 13.60
N ASP A 76 -5.04 0.53 14.28
CA ASP A 76 -5.27 1.76 15.07
C ASP A 76 -5.45 3.02 14.18
N LYS A 77 -5.26 2.88 12.89
CA LYS A 77 -5.51 3.86 11.84
C LYS A 77 -6.20 3.22 10.65
N GLU A 78 -7.08 3.97 9.98
CA GLU A 78 -7.71 3.55 8.74
C GLU A 78 -7.02 4.19 7.53
N ILE A 79 -6.71 3.38 6.53
CA ILE A 79 -5.81 3.75 5.43
C ILE A 79 -6.53 3.60 4.09
N LEU A 80 -6.44 4.63 3.25
CA LEU A 80 -6.73 4.54 1.83
C LEU A 80 -5.38 4.43 1.07
N PHE A 81 -5.20 3.39 0.28
CA PHE A 81 -4.03 3.20 -0.55
C PHE A 81 -4.42 3.28 -2.02
N ASP A 82 -3.88 4.27 -2.73
CA ASP A 82 -4.22 4.66 -4.10
C ASP A 82 -5.72 5.04 -4.30
N THR A 83 -6.08 5.54 -5.48
CA THR A 83 -7.44 6.03 -5.76
C THR A 83 -7.99 5.63 -7.13
N GLY A 84 -7.28 4.78 -7.90
CA GLY A 84 -7.70 4.41 -9.25
C GLY A 84 -7.63 5.56 -10.25
N THR A 85 -8.23 5.37 -11.44
CA THR A 85 -8.15 6.29 -12.58
C THR A 85 -9.28 7.32 -12.59
N LYS A 86 -10.53 6.85 -12.56
CA LYS A 86 -11.71 7.69 -12.78
C LYS A 86 -12.40 8.07 -11.47
N PRO A 87 -12.52 9.38 -11.17
CA PRO A 87 -13.18 9.84 -9.95
C PRO A 87 -14.58 9.26 -9.73
N GLU A 88 -15.38 9.16 -10.79
CA GLU A 88 -16.76 8.67 -10.71
C GLU A 88 -16.85 7.15 -10.45
N VAL A 89 -15.88 6.38 -10.92
CA VAL A 89 -15.81 4.94 -10.64
C VAL A 89 -15.37 4.73 -9.19
N PHE A 90 -14.30 5.42 -8.77
CA PHE A 90 -13.83 5.41 -7.39
C PHE A 90 -14.95 5.79 -6.41
N GLU A 91 -15.62 6.93 -6.62
CA GLU A 91 -16.70 7.42 -5.74
C GLU A 91 -17.85 6.43 -5.66
N SER A 92 -18.25 5.86 -6.83
CA SER A 92 -19.35 4.89 -6.90
C SER A 92 -19.04 3.63 -6.06
N ASN A 93 -17.85 3.06 -6.21
CA ASN A 93 -17.45 1.86 -5.51
C ASN A 93 -17.20 2.12 -4.01
N PHE A 94 -16.56 3.24 -3.69
CA PHE A 94 -16.31 3.68 -2.32
C PHE A 94 -17.62 3.75 -1.50
N LYS A 95 -18.66 4.39 -2.06
CA LYS A 95 -19.99 4.50 -1.44
C LYS A 95 -20.68 3.14 -1.30
N LYS A 96 -20.61 2.29 -2.34
CA LYS A 96 -21.23 0.96 -2.31
C LYS A 96 -20.59 0.02 -1.29
N LEU A 97 -19.28 0.17 -1.04
CA LEU A 97 -18.57 -0.56 0.01
C LEU A 97 -18.88 -0.06 1.43
N GLY A 98 -19.66 1.01 1.55
CA GLY A 98 -20.01 1.59 2.85
C GLY A 98 -18.83 2.16 3.62
N ILE A 99 -17.78 2.60 2.91
CA ILE A 99 -16.60 3.17 3.54
C ILE A 99 -16.93 4.58 4.02
N ASP A 100 -16.63 4.86 5.28
CA ASP A 100 -16.79 6.17 5.89
C ASP A 100 -15.49 6.99 5.68
N ALA A 101 -15.55 8.00 4.84
CA ALA A 101 -14.40 8.85 4.54
C ALA A 101 -13.87 9.58 5.78
N ASP A 102 -14.73 9.89 6.76
CA ASP A 102 -14.32 10.60 7.98
C ASP A 102 -13.42 9.77 8.90
N LYS A 103 -13.43 8.45 8.74
CA LYS A 103 -12.56 7.54 9.48
C LYS A 103 -11.16 7.41 8.88
N ILE A 104 -10.98 7.77 7.60
CA ILE A 104 -9.68 7.65 6.96
C ILE A 104 -8.69 8.63 7.58
N ASP A 105 -7.62 8.09 8.17
CA ASP A 105 -6.55 8.86 8.80
C ASP A 105 -5.47 9.27 7.80
N PHE A 106 -5.17 8.41 6.82
CA PHE A 106 -4.12 8.62 5.82
C PHE A 106 -4.58 8.20 4.42
N LEU A 107 -4.27 9.04 3.43
CA LEU A 107 -4.15 8.61 2.04
C LEU A 107 -2.68 8.27 1.78
N ILE A 108 -2.39 7.15 1.14
CA ILE A 108 -1.04 6.76 0.75
C ILE A 108 -1.06 6.50 -0.75
N LEU A 109 -0.13 7.10 -1.49
CA LEU A 109 -0.02 6.89 -2.93
C LEU A 109 1.25 6.11 -3.23
N SER A 110 1.10 5.01 -3.96
CA SER A 110 2.21 4.14 -4.32
C SER A 110 3.21 4.84 -5.24
N HIS A 111 2.72 5.42 -6.33
CA HIS A 111 3.49 6.18 -7.33
C HIS A 111 2.61 7.20 -8.08
N GLU A 112 3.21 8.04 -8.95
CA GLU A 112 2.54 9.23 -9.54
C GLU A 112 1.67 8.94 -10.79
N HIS A 113 1.45 7.69 -11.19
CA HIS A 113 0.62 7.39 -12.37
C HIS A 113 -0.86 7.67 -12.14
N GLY A 114 -1.54 8.09 -13.21
CA GLY A 114 -2.95 8.50 -13.18
C GLY A 114 -3.92 7.39 -12.79
N ASP A 115 -3.57 6.13 -13.03
CA ASP A 115 -4.37 4.96 -12.65
C ASP A 115 -4.26 4.59 -11.16
N HIS A 116 -3.46 5.35 -10.39
CA HIS A 116 -3.36 5.29 -8.93
C HIS A 116 -3.78 6.61 -8.25
N THR A 117 -3.79 7.71 -8.99
CA THR A 117 -4.00 9.06 -8.43
C THR A 117 -5.25 9.76 -8.97
N GLY A 118 -5.88 9.23 -10.02
CA GLY A 118 -6.98 9.89 -10.72
C GLY A 118 -8.26 10.06 -9.92
N GLY A 119 -8.51 9.20 -8.92
CA GLY A 119 -9.67 9.31 -8.02
C GLY A 119 -9.54 10.40 -6.94
N ILE A 120 -8.37 11.03 -6.75
CA ILE A 120 -8.15 12.06 -5.74
C ILE A 120 -9.20 13.19 -5.78
N PRO A 121 -9.62 13.71 -6.96
CA PRO A 121 -10.65 14.74 -7.01
C PRO A 121 -12.00 14.33 -6.39
N ALA A 122 -12.35 13.04 -6.45
CA ALA A 122 -13.54 12.52 -5.77
C ALA A 122 -13.30 12.38 -4.27
N PHE A 123 -12.13 11.85 -3.89
CA PHE A 123 -11.78 11.66 -2.48
C PHE A 123 -11.75 12.98 -1.70
N VAL A 124 -11.13 14.04 -2.22
CA VAL A 124 -11.03 15.34 -1.53
C VAL A 124 -12.37 16.07 -1.40
N LYS A 125 -13.41 15.69 -2.16
CA LYS A 125 -14.79 16.16 -1.94
C LYS A 125 -15.40 15.55 -0.68
N MET A 126 -14.99 14.34 -0.33
CA MET A 126 -15.49 13.60 0.83
C MET A 126 -14.64 13.86 2.07
N ARG A 127 -13.32 14.00 1.92
CA ARG A 127 -12.40 14.14 3.04
C ARG A 127 -11.26 15.10 2.71
N LYS A 128 -11.01 16.08 3.59
CA LYS A 128 -9.91 17.06 3.48
C LYS A 128 -9.10 17.11 4.77
N GLY A 129 -7.94 17.76 4.71
CA GLY A 129 -7.12 18.04 5.89
C GLY A 129 -6.34 16.83 6.42
N ILE A 130 -6.37 15.70 5.71
CA ILE A 130 -5.60 14.52 6.12
C ILE A 130 -4.22 14.48 5.46
N PRO A 131 -3.25 13.82 6.10
CA PRO A 131 -1.96 13.56 5.49
C PRO A 131 -2.09 12.67 4.26
N VAL A 132 -1.34 13.02 3.19
CA VAL A 132 -1.09 12.14 2.05
C VAL A 132 0.39 11.76 2.04
N ILE A 133 0.69 10.48 2.24
CA ILE A 133 2.06 9.95 2.27
C ILE A 133 2.45 9.60 0.84
N ILE A 134 3.49 10.25 0.32
CA ILE A 134 3.96 10.13 -1.05
C ILE A 134 5.49 9.96 -1.12
N PRO A 135 6.02 9.22 -2.09
CA PRO A 135 7.46 9.22 -2.39
C PRO A 135 8.02 10.63 -2.52
N GLN A 136 9.21 10.86 -1.99
CA GLN A 136 9.83 12.21 -2.02
C GLN A 136 10.11 12.71 -3.44
N SER A 137 10.30 11.80 -4.40
CA SER A 137 10.59 12.09 -5.80
C SER A 137 9.37 12.43 -6.64
N PHE A 138 8.15 12.40 -6.06
CA PHE A 138 6.97 12.91 -6.77
C PHE A 138 7.22 14.33 -7.27
N SER A 139 6.68 14.67 -8.45
CA SER A 139 6.90 15.98 -9.07
C SER A 139 6.46 17.12 -8.16
N GLU A 140 7.19 18.24 -8.22
CA GLU A 140 6.81 19.44 -7.47
C GLU A 140 5.43 19.97 -7.86
N LYS A 141 5.03 19.72 -9.12
CA LYS A 141 3.68 20.03 -9.60
C LYS A 141 2.65 19.24 -8.81
N PHE A 142 2.84 17.91 -8.70
CA PHE A 142 1.92 17.04 -7.98
C PHE A 142 1.81 17.38 -6.49
N LYS A 143 2.94 17.62 -5.82
CA LYS A 143 2.97 18.02 -4.41
C LYS A 143 2.19 19.32 -4.16
N LYS A 144 2.31 20.31 -5.07
CA LYS A 144 1.55 21.57 -5.01
C LYS A 144 0.06 21.34 -5.24
N GLU A 145 -0.31 20.48 -6.19
CA GLU A 145 -1.70 20.11 -6.45
C GLU A 145 -2.34 19.43 -5.23
N MET A 146 -1.62 18.54 -4.55
CA MET A 146 -2.09 17.91 -3.32
C MET A 146 -2.35 18.94 -2.22
N SER A 147 -1.40 19.82 -1.97
CA SER A 147 -1.56 20.91 -0.99
C SER A 147 -2.72 21.84 -1.36
N GLY A 148 -2.84 22.20 -2.65
CA GLY A 148 -3.93 23.04 -3.16
C GLY A 148 -5.31 22.39 -3.07
N SER A 149 -5.38 21.05 -3.09
CA SER A 149 -6.62 20.30 -2.95
C SER A 149 -7.11 20.19 -1.50
N GLY A 150 -6.29 20.59 -0.54
CA GLY A 150 -6.58 20.51 0.89
C GLY A 150 -6.06 19.22 1.55
N LEU A 151 -5.20 18.46 0.89
CA LEU A 151 -4.42 17.37 1.50
C LEU A 151 -3.11 17.91 2.07
N VAL A 152 -2.48 17.18 2.97
CA VAL A 152 -1.21 17.55 3.62
C VAL A 152 -0.12 16.57 3.18
N PRO A 153 0.71 16.92 2.16
CA PRO A 153 1.78 16.02 1.73
C PRO A 153 2.78 15.72 2.84
N LEU A 154 3.03 14.43 3.08
CA LEU A 154 4.11 13.88 3.88
C LEU A 154 5.03 13.07 2.98
N LEU A 155 6.28 13.49 2.86
CA LEU A 155 7.25 12.84 2.00
C LEU A 155 7.89 11.64 2.69
N VAL A 156 8.11 10.59 1.93
CA VAL A 156 8.83 9.41 2.39
C VAL A 156 9.94 9.03 1.44
N SER A 157 11.11 8.66 1.99
CA SER A 157 12.25 8.15 1.23
C SER A 157 12.76 6.82 1.77
N LYS A 158 12.62 6.59 3.06
CA LYS A 158 13.09 5.38 3.77
C LYS A 158 11.93 4.68 4.45
N PRO A 159 12.07 3.40 4.81
CA PRO A 159 11.04 2.71 5.57
C PRO A 159 10.64 3.49 6.82
N ALA A 160 9.34 3.67 7.00
CA ALA A 160 8.77 4.42 8.11
C ALA A 160 7.46 3.77 8.60
N MET A 161 7.23 3.83 9.91
CA MET A 161 6.01 3.33 10.50
C MET A 161 4.87 4.33 10.26
N ILE A 162 3.77 3.87 9.69
CA ILE A 162 2.55 4.65 9.46
C ILE A 162 1.66 4.59 10.70
N CYS A 163 1.45 3.37 11.20
CA CYS A 163 0.73 3.08 12.43
C CYS A 163 1.19 1.71 12.97
N ASN A 164 0.64 1.27 14.11
CA ASN A 164 1.06 0.01 14.72
C ASN A 164 0.98 -1.16 13.72
N ASN A 165 2.10 -1.85 13.52
CA ASN A 165 2.25 -2.98 12.60
C ASN A 165 2.12 -2.66 11.10
N LEU A 166 1.95 -1.40 10.70
CA LEU A 166 1.94 -1.01 9.29
C LEU A 166 3.04 0.00 8.99
N TRP A 167 3.83 -0.30 7.97
CA TRP A 167 4.92 0.55 7.46
C TRP A 167 4.72 0.87 5.99
N THR A 168 5.32 1.98 5.55
CA THR A 168 5.75 2.12 4.16
C THR A 168 7.13 1.50 4.00
N SER A 169 7.39 0.90 2.83
CA SER A 169 8.73 0.44 2.44
C SER A 169 9.76 1.56 2.31
N GLY A 170 9.30 2.80 2.33
CA GLY A 170 10.07 3.90 1.75
C GLY A 170 10.04 3.84 0.22
N GLU A 171 10.69 4.82 -0.39
CA GLU A 171 10.79 4.93 -1.83
C GLU A 171 11.79 3.93 -2.40
N PHE A 172 11.39 3.17 -3.40
CA PHE A 172 12.29 2.46 -4.30
C PHE A 172 12.68 3.39 -5.43
N GLU A 173 13.95 3.73 -5.50
CA GLU A 173 14.49 4.56 -6.58
C GLU A 173 14.49 3.78 -7.89
N TYR A 174 13.75 4.28 -8.87
CA TYR A 174 13.65 3.71 -10.22
C TYR A 174 13.21 4.80 -11.21
N GLN A 175 13.05 4.47 -12.50
CA GLN A 175 12.51 5.41 -13.49
C GLN A 175 11.12 5.93 -13.09
N ILE A 176 10.31 5.07 -12.47
CA ILE A 176 9.05 5.40 -11.82
C ILE A 176 9.24 5.01 -10.36
N PRO A 177 9.55 5.98 -9.48
CA PRO A 177 9.73 5.70 -8.06
C PRO A 177 8.42 5.24 -7.43
N GLU A 178 8.50 4.24 -6.56
CA GLU A 178 7.32 3.63 -5.96
C GLU A 178 7.57 3.27 -4.50
N GLN A 179 6.52 3.34 -3.68
CA GLN A 179 6.47 2.78 -2.33
C GLN A 179 5.39 1.70 -2.26
N THR A 180 5.51 0.82 -1.26
CA THR A 180 4.53 -0.22 -0.98
C THR A 180 4.23 -0.29 0.51
N LEU A 181 3.11 -0.88 0.90
CA LEU A 181 2.77 -1.10 2.29
C LEU A 181 3.29 -2.43 2.79
N VAL A 182 3.77 -2.44 4.02
CA VAL A 182 4.31 -3.64 4.70
C VAL A 182 3.61 -3.80 6.04
N LEU A 183 2.75 -4.81 6.14
CA LEU A 183 2.02 -5.16 7.36
C LEU A 183 2.75 -6.30 8.08
N ASN A 184 3.07 -6.09 9.34
CA ASN A 184 3.69 -7.10 10.19
C ASN A 184 2.62 -8.00 10.83
N THR A 185 2.66 -9.30 10.54
CA THR A 185 1.73 -10.28 11.11
C THR A 185 2.49 -11.37 11.88
N LYS A 186 1.79 -12.19 12.64
CA LYS A 186 2.40 -13.33 13.34
C LYS A 186 3.04 -14.36 12.39
N LYS A 187 2.53 -14.46 11.16
CA LYS A 187 3.00 -15.40 10.13
C LYS A 187 4.18 -14.88 9.30
N GLY A 188 4.47 -13.58 9.35
CA GLY A 188 5.46 -12.89 8.54
C GLY A 188 4.92 -11.59 7.97
N LEU A 189 5.66 -10.99 7.04
CA LEU A 189 5.25 -9.74 6.40
C LEU A 189 4.16 -10.00 5.35
N VAL A 190 3.20 -9.09 5.28
CA VAL A 190 2.26 -8.97 4.17
C VAL A 190 2.60 -7.70 3.39
N VAL A 191 2.91 -7.85 2.11
CA VAL A 191 3.30 -6.76 1.22
C VAL A 191 2.15 -6.44 0.27
N MET A 192 1.76 -5.16 0.23
CA MET A 192 0.68 -4.64 -0.61
C MET A 192 1.27 -3.64 -1.60
N THR A 193 1.25 -3.97 -2.89
CA THR A 193 1.89 -3.18 -3.96
C THR A 193 0.88 -2.38 -4.77
N GLY A 194 1.33 -1.27 -5.38
CA GLY A 194 0.59 -0.58 -6.44
C GLY A 194 0.81 -1.27 -7.79
N CYS A 195 1.95 -0.99 -8.43
CA CYS A 195 2.34 -1.60 -9.72
C CYS A 195 3.65 -2.42 -9.66
N SER A 196 4.54 -2.13 -8.73
CA SER A 196 5.87 -2.75 -8.65
C SER A 196 6.80 -2.40 -9.82
N HIS A 197 6.80 -1.15 -10.27
CA HIS A 197 7.66 -0.67 -11.37
C HIS A 197 9.15 -0.94 -11.16
N PRO A 198 9.70 -0.85 -9.93
CA PRO A 198 11.10 -1.21 -9.65
C PRO A 198 11.41 -2.70 -9.83
N GLY A 199 10.39 -3.52 -10.05
CA GLY A 199 10.49 -4.97 -10.14
C GLY A 199 10.11 -5.66 -8.83
N ILE A 200 9.06 -6.48 -8.89
CA ILE A 200 8.49 -7.12 -7.69
C ILE A 200 9.54 -7.90 -6.89
N ILE A 201 10.43 -8.63 -7.53
CA ILE A 201 11.44 -9.45 -6.84
C ILE A 201 12.45 -8.56 -6.10
N GLU A 202 12.94 -7.50 -6.73
CA GLU A 202 13.89 -6.58 -6.10
C GLU A 202 13.25 -5.83 -4.92
N MET A 203 11.98 -5.44 -5.04
CA MET A 203 11.24 -4.85 -3.94
C MET A 203 11.11 -5.83 -2.77
N LEU A 204 10.73 -7.08 -3.02
CA LEU A 204 10.59 -8.10 -1.98
C LEU A 204 11.94 -8.44 -1.31
N LYS A 205 13.03 -8.54 -2.07
CA LYS A 205 14.39 -8.74 -1.53
C LYS A 205 14.77 -7.62 -0.56
N LYS A 206 14.56 -6.37 -0.98
CA LYS A 206 14.87 -5.20 -0.15
C LYS A 206 13.99 -5.16 1.12
N ILE A 207 12.67 -5.36 1.00
CA ILE A 207 11.76 -5.41 2.15
C ILE A 207 12.19 -6.50 3.13
N ARG A 208 12.47 -7.72 2.65
CA ARG A 208 12.94 -8.81 3.51
C ARG A 208 14.21 -8.45 4.27
N THR A 209 15.12 -7.73 3.62
CA THR A 209 16.38 -7.28 4.23
C THR A 209 16.14 -6.17 5.24
N ASP A 210 15.41 -5.12 4.88
CA ASP A 210 15.16 -3.95 5.72
C ASP A 210 14.41 -4.32 7.01
N PHE A 211 13.45 -5.24 6.90
CA PHE A 211 12.62 -5.68 8.02
C PHE A 211 13.18 -6.93 8.73
N ASN A 212 14.23 -7.55 8.21
CA ASN A 212 14.82 -8.79 8.72
C ASN A 212 13.74 -9.86 9.05
N ARG A 213 12.77 -10.04 8.15
CA ARG A 213 11.63 -10.94 8.36
C ARG A 213 11.15 -11.54 7.04
N ASN A 214 10.73 -12.81 7.06
CA ASN A 214 10.19 -13.48 5.89
C ASN A 214 8.87 -12.84 5.44
N ILE A 215 8.64 -12.85 4.13
CA ILE A 215 7.40 -12.40 3.52
C ILE A 215 6.44 -13.59 3.46
N TYR A 216 5.30 -13.47 4.12
CA TYR A 216 4.26 -14.49 4.12
C TYR A 216 3.30 -14.35 2.94
N MET A 217 2.93 -13.12 2.61
CA MET A 217 1.92 -12.82 1.60
C MET A 217 2.31 -11.59 0.78
N VAL A 218 2.02 -11.63 -0.51
CA VAL A 218 2.14 -10.45 -1.39
C VAL A 218 0.92 -10.34 -2.28
N PHE A 219 0.40 -9.11 -2.47
CA PHE A 219 -0.71 -8.86 -3.38
C PHE A 219 -0.71 -7.43 -3.91
N GLY A 220 -1.42 -7.25 -5.03
CA GLY A 220 -1.52 -6.01 -5.80
C GLY A 220 -1.03 -6.19 -7.23
N GLY A 221 -0.65 -5.10 -7.89
CA GLY A 221 -0.08 -5.10 -9.23
C GLY A 221 1.41 -5.45 -9.21
N PHE A 222 1.87 -6.23 -10.20
CA PHE A 222 3.28 -6.67 -10.31
C PHE A 222 3.96 -6.22 -11.61
N HIS A 223 3.26 -5.48 -12.47
CA HIS A 223 3.75 -4.91 -13.73
C HIS A 223 4.45 -5.92 -14.65
N LEU A 224 3.81 -7.07 -14.90
CA LEU A 224 4.43 -8.21 -15.59
C LEU A 224 3.82 -8.52 -16.97
N MET A 225 2.92 -7.69 -17.49
CA MET A 225 2.18 -7.95 -18.75
C MET A 225 3.10 -8.29 -19.94
N GLN A 226 4.32 -7.73 -19.97
CA GLN A 226 5.29 -7.93 -21.06
C GLN A 226 6.23 -9.11 -20.82
N LYS A 227 6.14 -9.82 -19.67
CA LYS A 227 7.05 -10.89 -19.32
C LYS A 227 6.71 -12.18 -20.06
N SER A 228 7.75 -12.83 -20.61
CA SER A 228 7.68 -14.16 -21.19
C SER A 228 7.46 -15.23 -20.13
N ASP A 229 7.01 -16.44 -20.53
CA ASP A 229 6.81 -17.56 -19.61
C ASP A 229 8.08 -17.90 -18.83
N LYS A 230 9.23 -17.93 -19.50
CA LYS A 230 10.51 -18.19 -18.85
C LYS A 230 10.86 -17.16 -17.77
N GLU A 231 10.60 -15.86 -18.02
CA GLU A 231 10.80 -14.83 -17.01
C GLU A 231 9.80 -14.99 -15.87
N MET A 232 8.55 -15.37 -16.16
CA MET A 232 7.54 -15.63 -15.15
C MET A 232 7.90 -16.82 -14.26
N ASP A 233 8.40 -17.92 -14.84
CA ASP A 233 8.86 -19.08 -14.08
C ASP A 233 9.99 -18.68 -13.10
N THR A 234 10.91 -17.83 -13.57
CA THR A 234 11.98 -17.29 -12.72
C THR A 234 11.41 -16.44 -11.59
N ILE A 235 10.51 -15.50 -11.90
CA ILE A 235 9.88 -14.61 -10.91
C ILE A 235 9.12 -15.42 -9.85
N ILE A 236 8.31 -16.39 -10.27
CA ILE A 236 7.54 -17.24 -9.37
C ILE A 236 8.49 -18.06 -8.47
N THR A 237 9.55 -18.62 -9.03
CA THR A 237 10.54 -19.40 -8.29
C THR A 237 11.25 -18.54 -7.25
N GLU A 238 11.71 -17.34 -7.63
CA GLU A 238 12.36 -16.41 -6.69
C GLU A 238 11.40 -15.92 -5.62
N MET A 239 10.15 -15.64 -5.96
CA MET A 239 9.12 -15.25 -4.99
C MET A 239 8.91 -16.33 -3.92
N LYS A 240 8.80 -17.60 -4.33
CA LYS A 240 8.73 -18.73 -3.39
C LYS A 240 10.00 -18.89 -2.55
N ALA A 241 11.18 -18.70 -3.15
CA ALA A 241 12.47 -18.76 -2.43
C ALA A 241 12.62 -17.62 -1.40
N LEU A 242 11.96 -16.48 -1.59
CA LEU A 242 11.86 -15.40 -0.60
C LEU A 242 10.91 -15.71 0.57
N GLY A 243 10.22 -16.85 0.53
CA GLY A 243 9.33 -17.32 1.59
C GLY A 243 7.86 -16.95 1.37
N VAL A 244 7.50 -16.39 0.22
CA VAL A 244 6.11 -16.05 -0.09
C VAL A 244 5.27 -17.32 -0.14
N VAL A 245 4.30 -17.41 0.76
CA VAL A 245 3.35 -18.52 0.87
C VAL A 245 2.06 -18.21 0.13
N LYS A 246 1.54 -16.99 0.23
CA LYS A 246 0.28 -16.56 -0.39
C LYS A 246 0.49 -15.45 -1.40
N CYS A 247 -0.22 -15.54 -2.52
CA CYS A 247 -0.12 -14.57 -3.61
C CYS A 247 -1.50 -14.14 -4.11
N GLY A 248 -1.68 -12.83 -4.32
CA GLY A 248 -2.89 -12.23 -4.91
C GLY A 248 -2.51 -11.23 -6.01
N ALA A 249 -2.05 -11.73 -7.15
CA ALA A 249 -1.68 -10.89 -8.30
C ALA A 249 -2.92 -10.33 -9.00
N THR A 250 -2.92 -9.02 -9.31
CA THR A 250 -4.03 -8.34 -9.98
C THR A 250 -3.54 -7.14 -10.81
N HIS A 251 -4.46 -6.28 -11.25
CA HIS A 251 -4.24 -5.01 -11.92
C HIS A 251 -3.26 -5.12 -13.11
N CYS A 252 -2.10 -4.43 -13.08
CA CYS A 252 -1.09 -4.37 -14.14
C CYS A 252 -0.23 -5.64 -14.28
N THR A 253 -0.55 -6.71 -13.55
CA THR A 253 0.16 -7.99 -13.68
C THR A 253 -0.09 -8.65 -15.03
N GLY A 254 -1.32 -8.56 -15.57
CA GLY A 254 -1.74 -9.13 -16.85
C GLY A 254 -2.39 -10.52 -16.72
N ASP A 255 -3.42 -10.79 -17.52
CA ASP A 255 -4.28 -11.98 -17.39
C ASP A 255 -3.50 -13.29 -17.48
N ARG A 256 -2.59 -13.39 -18.45
CA ARG A 256 -1.74 -14.57 -18.62
C ARG A 256 -0.84 -14.80 -17.42
N GLN A 257 -0.20 -13.77 -16.93
CA GLN A 257 0.71 -13.83 -15.78
C GLN A 257 -0.05 -14.12 -14.49
N ILE A 258 -1.24 -13.56 -14.31
CA ILE A 258 -2.16 -13.88 -13.21
C ILE A 258 -2.51 -15.38 -13.22
N LYS A 259 -2.81 -15.95 -14.39
CA LYS A 259 -3.08 -17.38 -14.54
C LYS A 259 -1.88 -18.23 -14.11
N MET A 260 -0.66 -17.85 -14.48
CA MET A 260 0.57 -18.55 -14.08
C MET A 260 0.78 -18.50 -12.55
N PHE A 261 0.51 -17.35 -11.90
CA PHE A 261 0.54 -17.27 -10.43
C PHE A 261 -0.53 -18.17 -9.79
N ARG A 262 -1.74 -18.20 -10.33
CA ARG A 262 -2.82 -19.07 -9.84
C ARG A 262 -2.41 -20.54 -9.90
N GLU A 263 -1.86 -21.00 -11.02
CA GLU A 263 -1.38 -22.37 -11.20
C GLU A 263 -0.21 -22.69 -10.25
N ALA A 264 0.73 -21.77 -10.09
CA ALA A 264 1.92 -21.99 -9.29
C ALA A 264 1.68 -21.98 -7.78
N PHE A 265 0.72 -21.18 -7.29
CA PHE A 265 0.40 -21.06 -5.86
C PHE A 265 -0.78 -21.96 -5.44
N GLY A 266 -1.60 -22.46 -6.38
CA GLY A 266 -2.72 -23.36 -6.09
C GLY A 266 -3.65 -22.78 -5.02
N ASP A 267 -3.92 -23.55 -3.96
CA ASP A 267 -4.78 -23.14 -2.84
C ASP A 267 -4.27 -21.92 -2.06
N ASN A 268 -3.03 -21.54 -2.27
CA ASN A 268 -2.42 -20.33 -1.68
C ASN A 268 -2.54 -19.10 -2.59
N TYR A 269 -3.11 -19.24 -3.78
CA TYR A 269 -3.51 -18.10 -4.60
C TYR A 269 -4.90 -17.62 -4.16
N PHE A 270 -5.09 -16.30 -4.12
CA PHE A 270 -6.41 -15.71 -3.86
C PHE A 270 -6.72 -14.64 -4.90
N GLU A 271 -7.97 -14.65 -5.34
CA GLU A 271 -8.48 -13.70 -6.32
C GLU A 271 -8.67 -12.33 -5.66
N LEU A 272 -8.28 -11.29 -6.38
CA LEU A 272 -8.61 -9.91 -6.05
C LEU A 272 -9.49 -9.29 -7.14
N GLY A 273 -10.18 -8.23 -6.79
CA GLY A 273 -11.01 -7.44 -7.69
C GLY A 273 -12.01 -6.60 -6.90
N VAL A 274 -12.63 -5.64 -7.57
CA VAL A 274 -13.53 -4.67 -6.96
C VAL A 274 -14.64 -5.38 -6.18
N GLY A 275 -14.83 -4.96 -4.95
CA GLY A 275 -15.82 -5.51 -4.03
C GLY A 275 -15.31 -6.61 -3.10
N ASN A 276 -14.18 -7.25 -3.40
CA ASN A 276 -13.58 -8.23 -2.49
C ASN A 276 -13.17 -7.59 -1.16
N THR A 277 -13.29 -8.41 -0.13
CA THR A 277 -12.70 -8.15 1.19
C THR A 277 -11.75 -9.29 1.55
N LEU A 278 -10.49 -8.97 1.74
CA LEU A 278 -9.47 -9.90 2.24
C LEU A 278 -9.28 -9.68 3.73
N VAL A 279 -9.38 -10.77 4.52
CA VAL A 279 -9.12 -10.71 5.97
C VAL A 279 -7.76 -11.34 6.26
N ILE A 280 -6.88 -10.58 6.91
CA ILE A 280 -5.51 -10.95 7.28
C ILE A 280 -5.46 -11.20 8.80
N HIS A 281 -4.94 -12.38 9.19
CA HIS A 281 -4.82 -12.81 10.59
C HIS A 281 -3.38 -12.90 11.06
#